data_7457b5d94c155de1505c0a4ecf79cae7
#
_entry.id   7457b5d94c155de1505c0a4ecf79cae7
#
_cell.length_a   1.000
_cell.length_b   1.000
_cell.length_c   1.000
_cell.angle_alpha   90.00
_cell.angle_beta   90.00
_cell.angle_gamma   90.00
#
_symmetry.space_group_name_H-M   'P 1'
#
loop_
_entity.id
_entity.type
_entity.pdbx_description
1 polymer ?
#
loop_
_entity_poly.entity_id
_entity_poly.type
_entity_poly.pdbx_seq_one_letter_code
_entity_poly.pdbx_strand_id
1 'polypeptide(L)'
;MDGWTDISLRIRDRMVEIIKAGGQMGPETLLKAYEDSDDEKMSEIRARVDTIVADGATADALKPWYRQLCKRPCFHDEYLQSYNNPNTHLIDTNGKGVERIDETGAWVDGVHYELDCLVIASGFEVGTSYARRSGYDVTGRAGQLLSDYWADGMRSLHGMNVHGFPNLFILGFSQAANQIANVPQNYVENGLAIGDIISHAESTGASTVEPTAQAEQDWIDFITSTTRGIRGGMDCTPGYYNNEGKPMGRREQQNSSGHPGGPIAFFSHLEEWRSTGEFAGLEFQIGRAHV
;
A
#
# COMPACT_ATOMS: atom_id res chain seq x y z
N MET A 1 11.26 20.55 0.67
CA MET A 1 11.17 19.23 1.34
C MET A 1 9.78 18.71 1.09
N ASP A 2 9.62 17.48 0.58
CA ASP A 2 8.30 16.90 0.38
C ASP A 2 7.72 16.41 1.72
N GLY A 3 6.39 16.21 1.77
CA GLY A 3 5.72 15.87 3.04
C GLY A 3 6.02 14.47 3.58
N TRP A 4 6.53 13.54 2.73
CA TRP A 4 6.99 12.23 3.21
C TRP A 4 8.32 12.36 3.95
N THR A 5 9.23 13.16 3.41
CA THR A 5 10.52 13.45 4.05
C THR A 5 10.30 14.23 5.34
N ASP A 6 9.40 15.24 5.34
CA ASP A 6 9.10 16.04 6.51
C ASP A 6 8.62 15.18 7.70
N ILE A 7 7.59 14.34 7.52
CA ILE A 7 7.08 13.50 8.62
C ILE A 7 8.12 12.48 9.09
N SER A 8 8.90 11.89 8.17
CA SER A 8 9.93 10.92 8.51
C SER A 8 11.05 11.54 9.35
N LEU A 9 11.48 12.77 9.01
CA LEU A 9 12.48 13.50 9.77
C LEU A 9 11.95 13.90 11.14
N ARG A 10 10.71 14.37 11.26
CA ARG A 10 10.08 14.71 12.54
C ARG A 10 10.03 13.49 13.47
N ILE A 11 9.59 12.33 12.97
CA ILE A 11 9.56 11.08 13.76
C ILE A 11 10.97 10.71 14.23
N ARG A 12 11.97 10.75 13.33
CA ARG A 12 13.37 10.47 13.67
C ARG A 12 13.87 11.41 14.77
N ASP A 13 13.68 12.70 14.61
CA ASP A 13 14.18 13.71 15.53
C ASP A 13 13.50 13.58 16.91
N ARG A 14 12.19 13.30 16.93
CA ARG A 14 11.45 13.01 18.15
C ARG A 14 11.93 11.73 18.85
N MET A 15 12.21 10.67 18.10
CA MET A 15 12.82 9.46 18.65
C MET A 15 14.18 9.75 19.28
N VAL A 16 15.02 10.54 18.63
CA VAL A 16 16.32 10.95 19.19
C VAL A 16 16.15 11.73 20.50
N GLU A 17 15.18 12.64 20.57
CA GLU A 17 14.86 13.38 21.81
C GLU A 17 14.43 12.43 22.93
N ILE A 18 13.53 11.49 22.68
CA ILE A 18 13.06 10.52 23.67
C ILE A 18 14.23 9.67 24.20
N ILE A 19 15.11 9.19 23.31
CA ILE A 19 16.27 8.39 23.69
C ILE A 19 17.26 9.22 24.53
N LYS A 20 17.55 10.46 24.13
CA LYS A 20 18.42 11.38 24.90
C LYS A 20 17.87 11.68 26.29
N ALA A 21 16.54 11.65 26.44
CA ALA A 21 15.87 11.81 27.75
C ALA A 21 15.84 10.53 28.60
N GLY A 22 16.53 9.46 28.17
CA GLY A 22 16.63 8.19 28.91
C GLY A 22 15.60 7.14 28.50
N GLY A 23 14.81 7.38 27.43
CA GLY A 23 13.91 6.39 26.86
C GLY A 23 14.67 5.27 26.15
N GLN A 24 14.04 4.11 26.02
CA GLN A 24 14.60 2.97 25.30
C GLN A 24 14.08 2.90 23.87
N MET A 25 14.92 2.43 22.93
CA MET A 25 14.48 2.14 21.58
C MET A 25 13.51 0.95 21.58
N GLY A 26 12.30 1.15 21.07
CA GLY A 26 11.30 0.10 21.01
C GLY A 26 10.02 0.53 20.29
N PRO A 27 9.06 -0.40 20.09
CA PRO A 27 7.80 -0.11 19.43
C PRO A 27 7.00 1.02 20.08
N GLU A 28 6.99 1.10 21.40
CA GLU A 28 6.28 2.15 22.15
C GLU A 28 6.91 3.53 21.91
N THR A 29 8.24 3.60 21.92
CA THR A 29 8.99 4.83 21.62
C THR A 29 8.72 5.31 20.20
N LEU A 30 8.70 4.38 19.24
CA LEU A 30 8.39 4.69 17.85
C LEU A 30 6.95 5.18 17.70
N LEU A 31 5.99 4.51 18.34
CA LEU A 31 4.58 4.91 18.28
C LEU A 31 4.40 6.31 18.87
N LYS A 32 4.97 6.56 20.06
CA LYS A 32 4.89 7.88 20.68
C LYS A 32 5.55 8.97 19.83
N ALA A 33 6.73 8.72 19.27
CA ALA A 33 7.39 9.68 18.41
C ALA A 33 6.56 9.97 17.16
N TYR A 34 5.89 8.96 16.60
CA TYR A 34 4.96 9.12 15.49
C TYR A 34 3.75 9.98 15.90
N GLU A 35 3.06 9.65 17.00
CA GLU A 35 1.87 10.34 17.46
C GLU A 35 2.14 11.83 17.73
N ASP A 36 3.21 12.13 18.48
CA ASP A 36 3.61 13.51 18.78
C ASP A 36 3.94 14.30 17.51
N SER A 37 4.64 13.68 16.55
CA SER A 37 5.01 14.30 15.28
C SER A 37 3.80 14.51 14.37
N ASP A 38 2.86 13.56 14.38
CA ASP A 38 1.63 13.62 13.62
C ASP A 38 0.70 14.73 14.15
N ASP A 39 0.50 14.80 15.46
CA ASP A 39 -0.34 15.81 16.09
C ASP A 39 0.16 17.23 15.78
N GLU A 40 1.48 17.45 15.84
CA GLU A 40 2.10 18.72 15.46
C GLU A 40 1.86 19.04 13.97
N LYS A 41 2.17 18.08 13.09
CA LYS A 41 2.04 18.27 11.65
C LYS A 41 0.60 18.47 11.21
N MET A 42 -0.33 17.68 11.74
CA MET A 42 -1.75 17.82 11.41
C MET A 42 -2.34 19.13 11.94
N SER A 43 -1.82 19.66 13.05
CA SER A 43 -2.19 20.99 13.53
C SER A 43 -1.72 22.10 12.58
N GLU A 44 -0.48 22.01 12.07
CA GLU A 44 0.03 22.93 11.03
C GLU A 44 -0.85 22.89 9.76
N ILE A 45 -1.23 21.70 9.32
CA ILE A 45 -2.07 21.52 8.11
C ILE A 45 -3.44 22.14 8.33
N ARG A 46 -4.09 21.92 9.47
CA ARG A 46 -5.38 22.54 9.79
C ARG A 46 -5.29 24.08 9.88
N ALA A 47 -4.26 24.60 10.52
CA ALA A 47 -4.00 26.03 10.58
C ALA A 47 -3.77 26.65 9.19
N ARG A 48 -3.11 25.91 8.28
CA ARG A 48 -2.94 26.34 6.89
C ARG A 48 -4.30 26.47 6.18
N VAL A 49 -5.25 25.56 6.41
CA VAL A 49 -6.60 25.67 5.84
C VAL A 49 -7.27 26.98 6.26
N ASP A 50 -7.25 27.30 7.57
CA ASP A 50 -7.81 28.55 8.10
C ASP A 50 -7.14 29.80 7.50
N THR A 51 -5.86 29.71 7.16
CA THR A 51 -5.13 30.84 6.59
C THR A 51 -5.50 31.08 5.12
N ILE A 52 -5.84 30.02 4.39
CA ILE A 52 -6.02 30.09 2.93
C ILE A 52 -7.49 30.22 2.55
N VAL A 53 -8.39 29.46 3.18
CA VAL A 53 -9.82 29.39 2.82
C VAL A 53 -10.57 30.48 3.56
N ALA A 54 -11.18 31.41 2.83
CA ALA A 54 -11.81 32.60 3.40
C ALA A 54 -13.14 32.33 4.12
N ASP A 55 -13.93 31.36 3.62
CA ASP A 55 -15.18 30.97 4.26
C ASP A 55 -14.93 29.97 5.39
N GLY A 56 -15.28 30.34 6.62
CA GLY A 56 -15.00 29.55 7.81
C GLY A 56 -15.67 28.16 7.81
N ALA A 57 -16.90 28.06 7.30
CA ALA A 57 -17.61 26.78 7.24
C ALA A 57 -16.94 25.81 6.24
N THR A 58 -16.56 26.32 5.08
CA THR A 58 -15.79 25.56 4.09
C THR A 58 -14.41 25.18 4.62
N ALA A 59 -13.74 26.10 5.33
CA ALA A 59 -12.46 25.83 5.97
C ALA A 59 -12.58 24.67 6.97
N ASP A 60 -13.59 24.68 7.85
CA ASP A 60 -13.80 23.64 8.84
C ASP A 60 -14.07 22.25 8.19
N ALA A 61 -14.85 22.22 7.12
CA ALA A 61 -15.15 20.99 6.39
C ALA A 61 -13.93 20.41 5.63
N LEU A 62 -12.97 21.27 5.26
CA LEU A 62 -11.74 20.84 4.57
C LEU A 62 -10.62 20.41 5.51
N LYS A 63 -10.73 20.63 6.82
CA LYS A 63 -9.70 20.21 7.79
C LYS A 63 -9.62 18.68 7.92
N PRO A 64 -8.42 18.08 7.75
CA PRO A 64 -8.24 16.66 7.99
C PRO A 64 -8.17 16.35 9.49
N TRP A 65 -9.09 15.52 9.98
CA TRP A 65 -9.18 15.09 11.38
C TRP A 65 -8.66 13.67 11.62
N TYR A 66 -8.05 13.05 10.62
CA TYR A 66 -7.37 11.76 10.70
C TYR A 66 -5.86 11.95 10.74
N ARG A 67 -5.12 10.96 11.19
CA ARG A 67 -3.66 10.97 11.20
C ARG A 67 -3.08 10.90 9.79
N GLN A 68 -1.95 11.54 9.56
CA GLN A 68 -1.36 11.73 8.22
C GLN A 68 -1.17 10.42 7.45
N LEU A 69 -0.66 9.38 8.11
CA LEU A 69 -0.39 8.09 7.45
C LEU A 69 -1.61 7.15 7.39
N CYS A 70 -2.76 7.55 7.92
CA CYS A 70 -4.00 6.81 7.78
C CYS A 70 -4.53 6.79 6.35
N LYS A 71 -4.23 7.81 5.59
CA LYS A 71 -4.60 7.94 4.17
C LYS A 71 -3.38 8.32 3.34
N ARG A 72 -3.49 8.22 2.02
CA ARG A 72 -2.44 8.67 1.10
C ARG A 72 -2.35 10.20 1.18
N PRO A 73 -1.21 10.79 1.58
CA PRO A 73 -1.05 12.24 1.51
C PRO A 73 -1.10 12.70 0.06
N CYS A 74 -1.88 13.75 -0.19
CA CYS A 74 -1.93 14.44 -1.47
C CYS A 74 -1.35 15.84 -1.32
N PHE A 75 -0.53 16.27 -2.28
CA PHE A 75 0.14 17.56 -2.27
C PHE A 75 -0.29 18.35 -3.49
N HIS A 76 -0.83 19.54 -3.27
CA HIS A 76 -1.25 20.43 -4.35
C HIS A 76 -1.17 21.89 -3.87
N ASP A 77 -0.67 22.78 -4.72
CA ASP A 77 -0.43 24.17 -4.35
C ASP A 77 -1.66 25.04 -4.44
N GLU A 78 -2.64 24.68 -5.27
CA GLU A 78 -3.80 25.49 -5.59
C GLU A 78 -5.15 24.90 -5.11
N TYR A 79 -5.15 23.73 -4.49
CA TYR A 79 -6.38 23.04 -4.07
C TYR A 79 -7.20 23.88 -3.08
N LEU A 80 -6.60 24.35 -2.00
CA LEU A 80 -7.29 25.13 -0.98
C LEU A 80 -7.73 26.50 -1.52
N GLN A 81 -6.88 27.13 -2.33
CA GLN A 81 -7.16 28.42 -2.96
C GLN A 81 -8.36 28.36 -3.90
N SER A 82 -8.63 27.22 -4.53
CA SER A 82 -9.76 27.04 -5.45
C SER A 82 -11.10 27.30 -4.76
N TYR A 83 -11.21 27.03 -3.46
CA TYR A 83 -12.43 27.26 -2.68
C TYR A 83 -12.71 28.73 -2.38
N ASN A 84 -11.80 29.64 -2.67
CA ASN A 84 -12.05 31.09 -2.63
C ASN A 84 -12.66 31.61 -3.96
N ASN A 85 -12.78 30.75 -4.96
CA ASN A 85 -13.43 31.10 -6.21
C ASN A 85 -14.96 31.05 -6.02
N PRO A 86 -15.72 32.12 -6.40
CA PRO A 86 -17.17 32.16 -6.23
C PRO A 86 -17.93 31.05 -6.96
N ASN A 87 -17.29 30.38 -7.92
CA ASN A 87 -17.88 29.25 -8.69
C ASN A 87 -17.48 27.87 -8.13
N THR A 88 -16.77 27.81 -7.02
CA THR A 88 -16.37 26.55 -6.38
C THR A 88 -17.15 26.36 -5.10
N HIS A 89 -17.93 25.30 -5.03
CA HIS A 89 -18.77 24.97 -3.87
C HIS A 89 -18.39 23.59 -3.30
N LEU A 90 -18.20 23.52 -2.00
CA LEU A 90 -18.03 22.27 -1.28
C LEU A 90 -19.40 21.77 -0.81
N ILE A 91 -19.75 20.56 -1.22
CA ILE A 91 -20.96 19.90 -0.73
C ILE A 91 -20.52 18.75 0.19
N ASP A 92 -20.65 18.96 1.50
CA ASP A 92 -20.37 17.92 2.49
C ASP A 92 -21.57 16.97 2.58
N THR A 93 -21.32 15.71 2.28
CA THR A 93 -22.35 14.65 2.36
C THR A 93 -22.45 14.05 3.76
N ASN A 94 -21.66 14.49 4.73
CA ASN A 94 -21.59 13.94 6.09
C ASN A 94 -21.35 12.39 6.08
N GLY A 95 -20.59 11.92 5.10
CA GLY A 95 -20.28 10.49 4.92
C GLY A 95 -21.40 9.65 4.33
N LYS A 96 -22.56 10.23 3.99
CA LYS A 96 -23.67 9.48 3.37
C LYS A 96 -23.49 9.26 1.87
N GLY A 97 -22.66 10.09 1.22
CA GLY A 97 -22.44 10.05 -0.22
C GLY A 97 -23.55 10.71 -1.04
N VAL A 98 -23.52 10.47 -2.35
CA VAL A 98 -24.55 10.91 -3.29
C VAL A 98 -25.72 9.93 -3.22
N GLU A 99 -26.94 10.43 -3.00
CA GLU A 99 -28.15 9.60 -2.86
C GLU A 99 -28.55 8.95 -4.17
N ARG A 100 -28.57 9.72 -5.23
CA ARG A 100 -28.87 9.25 -6.60
C ARG A 100 -28.32 10.22 -7.63
N ILE A 101 -28.15 9.71 -8.83
CA ILE A 101 -27.80 10.47 -10.03
C ILE A 101 -28.92 10.27 -11.03
N ASP A 102 -29.33 11.34 -11.69
CA ASP A 102 -30.30 11.30 -12.78
C ASP A 102 -29.77 12.03 -14.03
N GLU A 103 -30.59 12.17 -15.05
CA GLU A 103 -30.18 12.77 -16.33
C GLU A 103 -29.75 14.24 -16.22
N THR A 104 -30.11 14.93 -15.15
CA THR A 104 -29.90 16.35 -14.97
C THR A 104 -28.90 16.69 -13.87
N GLY A 105 -28.49 15.74 -13.03
CA GLY A 105 -27.55 16.01 -11.97
C GLY A 105 -27.45 14.95 -10.87
N ALA A 106 -27.07 15.41 -9.67
CA ALA A 106 -26.87 14.58 -8.49
C ALA A 106 -27.70 15.10 -7.31
N TRP A 107 -28.11 14.19 -6.43
CA TRP A 107 -28.88 14.50 -5.22
C TRP A 107 -28.06 14.23 -3.96
N VAL A 108 -28.04 15.20 -3.06
CA VAL A 108 -27.40 15.07 -1.75
C VAL A 108 -28.32 15.69 -0.70
N ASP A 109 -28.67 14.94 0.36
CA ASP A 109 -29.58 15.36 1.45
C ASP A 109 -30.91 15.97 0.93
N GLY A 110 -31.47 15.36 -0.13
CA GLY A 110 -32.72 15.81 -0.76
C GLY A 110 -32.59 17.06 -1.65
N VAL A 111 -31.40 17.62 -1.80
CA VAL A 111 -31.12 18.77 -2.68
C VAL A 111 -30.63 18.27 -4.03
N HIS A 112 -31.21 18.77 -5.12
CA HIS A 112 -30.77 18.50 -6.48
C HIS A 112 -29.72 19.53 -6.92
N TYR A 113 -28.59 19.02 -7.38
CA TYR A 113 -27.51 19.82 -7.98
C TYR A 113 -27.49 19.52 -9.48
N GLU A 114 -27.88 20.51 -10.29
CA GLU A 114 -27.81 20.41 -11.75
C GLU A 114 -26.37 20.38 -12.22
N LEU A 115 -26.02 19.44 -13.11
CA LEU A 115 -24.66 19.21 -13.60
C LEU A 115 -24.66 18.95 -15.10
N ASP A 116 -23.72 19.59 -15.80
CA ASP A 116 -23.40 19.27 -17.21
C ASP A 116 -22.41 18.09 -17.32
N CYS A 117 -21.59 17.90 -16.27
CA CYS A 117 -20.57 16.84 -16.24
C CYS A 117 -20.34 16.37 -14.80
N LEU A 118 -20.30 15.08 -14.62
CA LEU A 118 -19.95 14.44 -13.34
C LEU A 118 -18.62 13.69 -13.46
N VAL A 119 -17.60 14.11 -12.70
CA VAL A 119 -16.31 13.41 -12.62
C VAL A 119 -16.32 12.48 -11.42
N ILE A 120 -16.29 11.17 -11.67
CA ILE A 120 -16.24 10.16 -10.62
C ILE A 120 -14.78 9.93 -10.23
N ALA A 121 -14.39 10.44 -9.05
CA ALA A 121 -13.05 10.32 -8.49
C ALA A 121 -13.06 9.58 -7.15
N SER A 122 -13.83 8.48 -7.06
CA SER A 122 -14.09 7.71 -5.83
C SER A 122 -12.91 6.85 -5.36
N GLY A 123 -11.78 6.86 -6.07
CA GLY A 123 -10.57 6.12 -5.71
C GLY A 123 -10.49 4.74 -6.37
N PHE A 124 -9.49 3.97 -5.94
CA PHE A 124 -9.21 2.63 -6.46
C PHE A 124 -9.58 1.54 -5.47
N GLU A 125 -9.97 0.38 -5.97
CA GLU A 125 -10.08 -0.85 -5.19
C GLU A 125 -8.66 -1.41 -4.94
N VAL A 126 -8.08 -1.18 -3.75
CA VAL A 126 -6.73 -1.64 -3.42
C VAL A 126 -6.72 -2.99 -2.72
N GLY A 127 -7.69 -3.25 -1.84
CA GLY A 127 -7.79 -4.47 -1.02
C GLY A 127 -8.59 -5.62 -1.61
N THR A 128 -9.17 -5.49 -2.81
CA THR A 128 -9.97 -6.54 -3.44
C THR A 128 -9.10 -7.64 -4.08
N SER A 129 -9.70 -8.82 -4.34
CA SER A 129 -9.00 -9.94 -4.97
C SER A 129 -8.43 -9.54 -6.33
N TYR A 130 -7.29 -10.12 -6.72
CA TYR A 130 -6.65 -9.77 -7.97
C TYR A 130 -7.53 -10.11 -9.18
N ALA A 131 -8.23 -11.24 -9.17
CA ALA A 131 -9.11 -11.65 -10.26
C ALA A 131 -10.24 -10.64 -10.52
N ARG A 132 -10.80 -10.04 -9.45
CA ARG A 132 -11.78 -8.95 -9.59
C ARG A 132 -11.16 -7.70 -10.21
N ARG A 133 -9.94 -7.33 -9.80
CA ARG A 133 -9.26 -6.13 -10.31
C ARG A 133 -8.74 -6.29 -11.73
N SER A 134 -8.20 -7.46 -12.06
CA SER A 134 -7.62 -7.73 -13.38
C SER A 134 -8.65 -8.12 -14.43
N GLY A 135 -9.79 -8.68 -13.99
CA GLY A 135 -10.84 -9.19 -14.88
C GLY A 135 -10.52 -10.56 -15.50
N TYR A 136 -9.44 -11.22 -15.07
CA TYR A 136 -9.06 -12.58 -15.47
C TYR A 136 -8.48 -13.34 -14.30
N ASP A 137 -8.37 -14.67 -14.44
CA ASP A 137 -7.67 -15.55 -13.51
C ASP A 137 -6.53 -16.29 -14.20
N VAL A 138 -5.51 -16.66 -13.42
CA VAL A 138 -4.35 -17.42 -13.90
C VAL A 138 -4.52 -18.87 -13.51
N THR A 139 -4.28 -19.78 -14.47
CA THR A 139 -4.33 -21.21 -14.25
C THR A 139 -2.91 -21.77 -14.15
N GLY A 140 -2.62 -22.41 -13.04
CA GLY A 140 -1.36 -23.07 -12.76
C GLY A 140 -1.38 -24.58 -13.08
N ARG A 141 -0.48 -25.34 -12.43
CA ARG A 141 -0.38 -26.79 -12.58
C ARG A 141 -1.69 -27.47 -12.18
N ALA A 142 -2.01 -28.55 -12.87
CA ALA A 142 -3.23 -29.35 -12.64
C ALA A 142 -4.55 -28.54 -12.70
N GLY A 143 -4.55 -27.41 -13.38
CA GLY A 143 -5.77 -26.60 -13.52
C GLY A 143 -6.10 -25.75 -12.29
N GLN A 144 -5.19 -25.59 -11.33
CA GLN A 144 -5.42 -24.79 -10.13
C GLN A 144 -5.54 -23.31 -10.50
N LEU A 145 -6.60 -22.65 -10.08
CA LEU A 145 -6.78 -21.21 -10.24
C LEU A 145 -5.99 -20.45 -9.16
N LEU A 146 -5.37 -19.36 -9.55
CA LEU A 146 -4.60 -18.51 -8.63
C LEU A 146 -5.52 -17.87 -7.59
N SER A 147 -6.75 -17.50 -7.96
CA SER A 147 -7.75 -16.99 -7.02
C SER A 147 -8.10 -18.00 -5.93
N ASP A 148 -8.18 -19.30 -6.27
CA ASP A 148 -8.43 -20.37 -5.30
C ASP A 148 -7.20 -20.63 -4.43
N TYR A 149 -6.00 -20.62 -5.01
CA TYR A 149 -4.74 -20.76 -4.28
C TYR A 149 -4.56 -19.63 -3.26
N TRP A 150 -5.02 -18.45 -3.58
CA TRP A 150 -4.97 -17.26 -2.71
C TRP A 150 -6.26 -17.00 -1.91
N ALA A 151 -7.15 -17.98 -1.80
CA ALA A 151 -8.42 -17.81 -1.08
C ALA A 151 -8.23 -17.36 0.37
N ASP A 152 -7.18 -17.87 1.04
CA ASP A 152 -6.79 -17.50 2.40
C ASP A 152 -5.74 -16.37 2.47
N GLY A 153 -5.51 -15.64 1.37
CA GLY A 153 -4.55 -14.55 1.25
C GLY A 153 -3.48 -14.84 0.21
N MET A 154 -2.86 -13.76 -0.30
CA MET A 154 -1.76 -13.84 -1.25
C MET A 154 -0.61 -14.67 -0.66
N ARG A 155 -0.03 -15.52 -1.49
CA ARG A 155 1.15 -16.33 -1.21
C ARG A 155 2.13 -16.18 -2.34
N SER A 156 3.38 -15.89 -2.01
CA SER A 156 4.45 -15.73 -2.99
C SER A 156 5.81 -15.83 -2.32
N LEU A 157 6.85 -16.14 -3.08
CA LEU A 157 8.23 -15.91 -2.69
C LEU A 157 8.65 -14.50 -3.13
N HIS A 158 9.09 -13.66 -2.20
CA HIS A 158 9.57 -12.28 -2.41
C HIS A 158 8.56 -11.35 -3.13
N GLY A 159 7.25 -11.68 -3.11
CA GLY A 159 6.25 -10.92 -3.85
C GLY A 159 6.25 -11.13 -5.36
N MET A 160 7.07 -12.06 -5.88
CA MET A 160 7.31 -12.23 -7.32
C MET A 160 6.86 -13.57 -7.88
N ASN A 161 7.16 -14.68 -7.21
CA ASN A 161 6.92 -16.04 -7.71
C ASN A 161 5.92 -16.79 -6.84
N VAL A 162 5.13 -17.68 -7.45
CA VAL A 162 4.05 -18.44 -6.78
C VAL A 162 4.24 -19.93 -7.02
N HIS A 163 4.22 -20.74 -5.95
CA HIS A 163 4.30 -22.20 -6.06
C HIS A 163 3.11 -22.78 -6.82
N GLY A 164 3.38 -23.69 -7.73
CA GLY A 164 2.37 -24.30 -8.60
C GLY A 164 2.02 -23.47 -9.86
N PHE A 165 2.64 -22.31 -10.01
CA PHE A 165 2.43 -21.42 -11.16
C PHE A 165 3.77 -21.14 -11.86
N PRO A 166 4.31 -22.13 -12.60
CA PRO A 166 5.61 -21.98 -13.23
C PRO A 166 5.63 -20.81 -14.22
N ASN A 167 6.75 -20.10 -14.26
CA ASN A 167 6.97 -18.91 -15.10
C ASN A 167 5.99 -17.74 -14.85
N LEU A 168 5.24 -17.76 -13.75
CA LEU A 168 4.47 -16.61 -13.32
C LEU A 168 5.39 -15.66 -12.53
N PHE A 169 5.52 -14.44 -13.06
CA PHE A 169 6.23 -13.36 -12.40
C PHE A 169 5.28 -12.22 -12.10
N ILE A 170 5.29 -11.76 -10.85
CA ILE A 170 4.45 -10.66 -10.37
C ILE A 170 5.31 -9.44 -10.15
N LEU A 171 4.94 -8.33 -10.76
CA LEU A 171 5.48 -7.01 -10.47
C LEU A 171 4.52 -6.30 -9.51
N GLY A 172 4.88 -6.26 -8.24
CA GLY A 172 4.03 -5.69 -7.21
C GLY A 172 4.83 -5.13 -6.02
N PHE A 173 4.11 -4.67 -5.02
CA PHE A 173 4.67 -4.18 -3.77
C PHE A 173 4.22 -5.03 -2.56
N SER A 174 3.16 -5.81 -2.70
CA SER A 174 2.67 -6.72 -1.67
C SER A 174 3.67 -7.85 -1.45
N GLN A 175 3.89 -8.22 -0.19
CA GLN A 175 4.86 -9.25 0.20
C GLN A 175 6.32 -8.96 -0.23
N ALA A 176 6.60 -7.71 -0.59
CA ALA A 176 7.89 -7.16 -1.00
C ALA A 176 8.27 -5.98 -0.08
N ALA A 177 8.63 -4.80 -0.63
CA ALA A 177 8.96 -3.62 0.16
C ALA A 177 7.73 -2.89 0.75
N ASN A 178 6.51 -3.33 0.40
CA ASN A 178 5.24 -2.74 0.81
C ASN A 178 4.99 -1.30 0.28
N GLN A 179 3.80 -0.75 0.57
CA GLN A 179 3.31 0.53 0.02
C GLN A 179 4.02 1.79 0.56
N ILE A 180 4.84 1.67 1.61
CA ILE A 180 5.55 2.82 2.21
C ILE A 180 6.71 3.26 1.31
N ALA A 181 7.24 2.35 0.47
CA ALA A 181 8.31 2.65 -0.46
C ALA A 181 7.81 3.40 -1.69
N ASN A 182 8.75 3.99 -2.42
CA ASN A 182 8.51 4.42 -3.78
C ASN A 182 8.13 3.20 -4.64
N VAL A 183 6.86 3.11 -5.06
CA VAL A 183 6.34 1.96 -5.81
C VAL A 183 7.12 1.70 -7.12
N PRO A 184 7.50 2.72 -7.94
CA PRO A 184 8.38 2.52 -9.07
C PRO A 184 9.72 1.87 -8.72
N GLN A 185 10.34 2.20 -7.59
CA GLN A 185 11.57 1.55 -7.16
C GLN A 185 11.37 0.06 -6.87
N ASN A 186 10.25 -0.31 -6.26
CA ASN A 186 9.89 -1.71 -6.10
C ASN A 186 9.88 -2.47 -7.44
N TYR A 187 9.30 -1.85 -8.47
CA TYR A 187 9.23 -2.47 -9.78
C TYR A 187 10.60 -2.60 -10.44
N VAL A 188 11.50 -1.66 -10.22
CA VAL A 188 12.89 -1.75 -10.69
C VAL A 188 13.61 -2.92 -10.03
N GLU A 189 13.55 -3.02 -8.70
CA GLU A 189 14.25 -4.08 -7.96
C GLU A 189 13.68 -5.47 -8.28
N ASN A 190 12.36 -5.60 -8.33
CA ASN A 190 11.72 -6.84 -8.75
C ASN A 190 12.06 -7.17 -10.22
N GLY A 191 12.07 -6.18 -11.11
CA GLY A 191 12.42 -6.36 -12.51
C GLY A 191 13.86 -6.84 -12.72
N LEU A 192 14.81 -6.31 -11.95
CA LEU A 192 16.20 -6.78 -11.96
C LEU A 192 16.29 -8.24 -11.49
N ALA A 193 15.62 -8.60 -10.39
CA ALA A 193 15.60 -9.96 -9.89
C ALA A 193 14.96 -10.94 -10.89
N ILE A 194 13.84 -10.57 -11.51
CA ILE A 194 13.18 -11.38 -12.54
C ILE A 194 14.09 -11.54 -13.77
N GLY A 195 14.78 -10.49 -14.20
CA GLY A 195 15.75 -10.54 -15.29
C GLY A 195 16.90 -11.52 -15.02
N ASP A 196 17.44 -11.50 -13.81
CA ASP A 196 18.51 -12.44 -13.40
C ASP A 196 18.01 -13.87 -13.33
N ILE A 197 16.78 -14.13 -12.83
CA ILE A 197 16.14 -15.46 -12.82
C ILE A 197 15.97 -15.99 -14.25
N ILE A 198 15.45 -15.18 -15.17
CA ILE A 198 15.25 -15.58 -16.56
C ILE A 198 16.59 -15.88 -17.22
N SER A 199 17.60 -15.03 -17.04
CA SER A 199 18.96 -15.26 -17.57
C SER A 199 19.59 -16.54 -17.04
N HIS A 200 19.37 -16.85 -15.76
CA HIS A 200 19.84 -18.11 -15.17
C HIS A 200 19.12 -19.31 -15.80
N ALA A 201 17.78 -19.25 -15.93
CA ALA A 201 16.99 -20.31 -16.58
C ALA A 201 17.48 -20.57 -18.01
N GLU A 202 17.68 -19.53 -18.81
CA GLU A 202 18.21 -19.65 -20.17
C GLU A 202 19.61 -20.27 -20.19
N SER A 203 20.50 -19.82 -19.32
CA SER A 203 21.89 -20.33 -19.26
C SER A 203 21.99 -21.81 -18.87
N THR A 204 21.04 -22.28 -18.06
CA THR A 204 20.96 -23.68 -17.60
C THR A 204 20.06 -24.57 -18.48
N GLY A 205 19.40 -23.99 -19.47
CA GLY A 205 18.44 -24.69 -20.33
C GLY A 205 17.14 -25.08 -19.62
N ALA A 206 16.83 -24.42 -18.52
CA ALA A 206 15.57 -24.65 -17.83
C ALA A 206 14.40 -24.03 -18.62
N SER A 207 13.31 -24.76 -18.71
CA SER A 207 12.08 -24.30 -19.38
C SER A 207 11.03 -23.78 -18.42
N THR A 208 11.14 -24.12 -17.14
CA THR A 208 10.25 -23.62 -16.08
C THR A 208 11.02 -23.25 -14.84
N VAL A 209 10.53 -22.22 -14.15
CA VAL A 209 10.98 -21.78 -12.84
C VAL A 209 9.77 -21.51 -11.94
N GLU A 210 9.81 -22.03 -10.73
CA GLU A 210 8.80 -21.76 -9.70
C GLU A 210 9.40 -21.91 -8.31
N PRO A 211 8.85 -21.30 -7.26
CA PRO A 211 9.34 -21.51 -5.91
C PRO A 211 8.91 -22.87 -5.37
N THR A 212 9.72 -23.44 -4.48
CA THR A 212 9.28 -24.57 -3.67
C THR A 212 8.15 -24.15 -2.73
N ALA A 213 7.25 -25.09 -2.38
CA ALA A 213 6.20 -24.83 -1.40
C ALA A 213 6.77 -24.38 -0.04
N GLN A 214 7.93 -24.94 0.34
CA GLN A 214 8.59 -24.61 1.60
C GLN A 214 9.15 -23.19 1.59
N ALA A 215 9.85 -22.79 0.53
CA ALA A 215 10.42 -21.45 0.44
C ALA A 215 9.33 -20.37 0.41
N GLU A 216 8.22 -20.61 -0.28
CA GLU A 216 7.05 -19.72 -0.24
C GLU A 216 6.48 -19.64 1.17
N GLN A 217 6.32 -20.76 1.88
CA GLN A 217 5.80 -20.77 3.25
C GLN A 217 6.73 -20.05 4.21
N ASP A 218 8.03 -20.30 4.14
CA ASP A 218 9.04 -19.67 4.99
C ASP A 218 9.03 -18.14 4.80
N TRP A 219 8.87 -17.68 3.56
CA TRP A 219 8.74 -16.25 3.28
C TRP A 219 7.47 -15.65 3.89
N ILE A 220 6.34 -16.33 3.76
CA ILE A 220 5.06 -15.87 4.38
C ILE A 220 5.20 -15.80 5.90
N ASP A 221 5.76 -16.81 6.52
CA ASP A 221 5.95 -16.84 7.97
C ASP A 221 6.90 -15.73 8.42
N PHE A 222 7.96 -15.46 7.67
CA PHE A 222 8.89 -14.37 7.94
C PHE A 222 8.21 -13.00 7.88
N ILE A 223 7.51 -12.68 6.78
CA ILE A 223 6.88 -11.36 6.62
C ILE A 223 5.66 -11.15 7.52
N THR A 224 5.02 -12.22 7.98
CA THR A 224 3.87 -12.15 8.88
C THR A 224 4.26 -12.19 10.37
N SER A 225 5.49 -12.56 10.69
CA SER A 225 5.98 -12.66 12.08
C SER A 225 5.96 -11.33 12.83
N THR A 226 5.99 -10.20 12.14
CA THR A 226 6.10 -8.84 12.68
C THR A 226 4.97 -7.90 12.24
N THR A 227 3.78 -8.43 11.97
CA THR A 227 2.61 -7.68 11.48
C THR A 227 2.09 -6.54 12.37
N ARG A 228 2.76 -6.22 13.46
CA ARG A 228 2.52 -4.99 14.24
C ARG A 228 3.32 -3.81 13.66
N GLY A 229 3.05 -3.46 12.40
CA GLY A 229 3.50 -2.18 11.88
C GLY A 229 2.84 -1.02 12.64
N ILE A 230 3.43 0.16 12.56
CA ILE A 230 2.92 1.41 13.13
C ILE A 230 1.41 1.59 12.87
N ARG A 231 0.93 1.15 11.70
CA ARG A 231 -0.49 1.22 11.31
C ARG A 231 -1.45 0.34 12.10
N GLY A 232 -0.99 -0.78 12.67
CA GLY A 232 -1.84 -1.68 13.46
C GLY A 232 -2.23 -1.15 14.84
N GLY A 233 -1.58 -0.06 15.30
CA GLY A 233 -1.87 0.61 16.56
C GLY A 233 -2.50 1.99 16.40
N MET A 234 -2.72 2.48 15.16
CA MET A 234 -3.27 3.79 14.90
C MET A 234 -4.79 3.77 14.88
N ASP A 235 -5.40 4.76 15.53
CA ASP A 235 -6.82 5.06 15.43
C ASP A 235 -7.12 5.76 14.10
N CYS A 236 -7.15 4.96 13.04
CA CYS A 236 -7.40 5.43 11.69
C CYS A 236 -8.89 5.35 11.34
N THR A 237 -9.43 6.42 10.76
CA THR A 237 -10.74 6.36 10.11
C THR A 237 -10.76 5.31 8.99
N PRO A 238 -11.93 4.72 8.65
CA PRO A 238 -12.05 3.75 7.57
C PRO A 238 -11.39 4.19 6.26
N GLY A 239 -10.70 3.27 5.62
CA GLY A 239 -10.02 3.50 4.35
C GLY A 239 -9.34 2.23 3.85
N TYR A 240 -8.86 2.24 2.62
CA TYR A 240 -8.27 1.06 1.98
C TYR A 240 -6.98 0.55 2.65
N TYR A 241 -6.36 1.35 3.53
CA TYR A 241 -5.17 0.92 4.28
C TYR A 241 -5.50 0.08 5.52
N ASN A 242 -6.72 0.16 6.04
CA ASN A 242 -7.15 -0.52 7.25
C ASN A 242 -8.39 -1.40 7.03
N ASN A 243 -8.53 -1.97 5.82
CA ASN A 243 -9.65 -2.83 5.45
C ASN A 243 -11.02 -2.15 5.69
N GLU A 244 -11.13 -0.86 5.36
CA GLU A 244 -12.33 -0.03 5.58
C GLU A 244 -12.80 -0.04 7.06
N GLY A 245 -11.84 -0.04 8.00
CA GLY A 245 -12.11 -0.07 9.44
C GLY A 245 -12.56 -1.43 9.99
N LYS A 246 -12.57 -2.47 9.17
CA LYS A 246 -12.92 -3.84 9.62
C LYS A 246 -11.69 -4.53 10.21
N PRO A 247 -11.88 -5.44 11.19
CA PRO A 247 -10.77 -6.25 11.70
C PRO A 247 -10.07 -6.98 10.56
N MET A 248 -8.74 -6.92 10.55
CA MET A 248 -7.95 -7.62 9.55
C MET A 248 -7.83 -9.10 9.91
N GLY A 249 -8.36 -9.97 9.04
CA GLY A 249 -8.14 -11.41 9.11
C GLY A 249 -6.76 -11.82 8.60
N ARG A 250 -6.46 -13.12 8.65
CA ARG A 250 -5.17 -13.67 8.15
C ARG A 250 -4.90 -13.28 6.69
N ARG A 251 -5.91 -13.33 5.86
CA ARG A 251 -5.85 -12.97 4.44
C ARG A 251 -5.37 -11.54 4.22
N GLU A 252 -6.02 -10.59 4.88
CA GLU A 252 -5.70 -9.16 4.75
C GLU A 252 -4.31 -8.86 5.33
N GLN A 253 -3.92 -9.54 6.41
CA GLN A 253 -2.58 -9.43 6.98
C GLN A 253 -1.53 -9.90 5.98
N GLN A 254 -1.71 -11.07 5.34
CA GLN A 254 -0.81 -11.57 4.31
C GLN A 254 -0.72 -10.61 3.12
N ASN A 255 -1.87 -10.10 2.65
CA ASN A 255 -1.92 -9.18 1.52
C ASN A 255 -1.24 -7.83 1.81
N SER A 256 -1.23 -7.39 3.06
CA SER A 256 -0.65 -6.11 3.49
C SER A 256 0.75 -6.23 4.08
N SER A 257 1.26 -7.46 4.27
CA SER A 257 2.60 -7.67 4.82
C SER A 257 3.69 -7.38 3.79
N GLY A 258 4.85 -6.98 4.29
CA GLY A 258 6.09 -6.81 3.55
C GLY A 258 7.27 -7.14 4.43
N HIS A 259 8.49 -6.95 3.91
CA HIS A 259 9.71 -7.24 4.65
C HIS A 259 9.75 -6.51 5.99
N PRO A 260 9.96 -7.21 7.13
CA PRO A 260 9.90 -6.62 8.49
C PRO A 260 10.87 -5.46 8.71
N GLY A 261 12.02 -5.50 8.05
CA GLY A 261 13.04 -4.44 8.08
C GLY A 261 12.73 -3.25 7.17
N GLY A 262 11.58 -3.26 6.49
CA GLY A 262 11.16 -2.20 5.57
C GLY A 262 11.81 -2.28 4.18
N PRO A 263 11.59 -1.27 3.32
CA PRO A 263 11.96 -1.33 1.91
C PRO A 263 13.47 -1.46 1.68
N ILE A 264 14.30 -0.74 2.42
CA ILE A 264 15.76 -0.80 2.23
C ILE A 264 16.28 -2.20 2.54
N ALA A 265 15.82 -2.80 3.64
CA ALA A 265 16.21 -4.16 4.00
C ALA A 265 15.71 -5.19 2.97
N PHE A 266 14.54 -4.98 2.39
CA PHE A 266 14.04 -5.82 1.31
C PHE A 266 14.91 -5.74 0.06
N PHE A 267 15.30 -4.54 -0.35
CA PHE A 267 16.15 -4.35 -1.52
C PHE A 267 17.54 -4.98 -1.32
N SER A 268 18.14 -4.80 -0.14
CA SER A 268 19.39 -5.48 0.21
C SER A 268 19.24 -7.00 0.21
N HIS A 269 18.14 -7.52 0.76
CA HIS A 269 17.82 -8.94 0.74
C HIS A 269 17.74 -9.49 -0.69
N LEU A 270 17.04 -8.81 -1.60
CA LEU A 270 16.97 -9.23 -3.00
C LEU A 270 18.32 -9.16 -3.71
N GLU A 271 19.12 -8.13 -3.45
CA GLU A 271 20.46 -7.99 -4.02
C GLU A 271 21.39 -9.13 -3.56
N GLU A 272 21.42 -9.41 -2.26
CA GLU A 272 22.17 -10.55 -1.71
C GLU A 272 21.72 -11.88 -2.30
N TRP A 273 20.39 -12.13 -2.31
CA TRP A 273 19.81 -13.36 -2.80
C TRP A 273 20.15 -13.63 -4.28
N ARG A 274 20.03 -12.62 -5.15
CA ARG A 274 20.34 -12.76 -6.59
C ARG A 274 21.83 -12.80 -6.87
N SER A 275 22.68 -12.11 -6.06
CA SER A 275 24.14 -12.07 -6.27
C SER A 275 24.82 -13.41 -6.08
N THR A 276 24.21 -14.33 -5.34
CA THR A 276 24.72 -15.70 -5.20
C THR A 276 24.64 -16.49 -6.51
N GLY A 277 23.70 -16.15 -7.39
CA GLY A 277 23.37 -16.94 -8.59
C GLY A 277 22.71 -18.28 -8.31
N GLU A 278 22.47 -18.64 -7.05
CA GLU A 278 21.84 -19.91 -6.65
C GLU A 278 20.32 -19.84 -6.64
N PHE A 279 19.76 -18.64 -6.50
CA PHE A 279 18.31 -18.38 -6.41
C PHE A 279 17.62 -19.30 -5.41
N ALA A 280 18.14 -19.37 -4.19
CA ALA A 280 17.66 -20.26 -3.14
C ALA A 280 16.13 -20.19 -2.99
N GLY A 281 15.49 -21.35 -2.99
CA GLY A 281 14.04 -21.51 -2.91
C GLY A 281 13.32 -21.57 -4.26
N LEU A 282 14.03 -21.33 -5.39
CA LEU A 282 13.49 -21.60 -6.73
C LEU A 282 13.94 -22.96 -7.25
N GLU A 283 13.05 -23.62 -7.97
CA GLU A 283 13.32 -24.83 -8.74
C GLU A 283 13.34 -24.51 -10.23
N PHE A 284 14.42 -24.92 -10.91
CA PHE A 284 14.62 -24.79 -12.34
C PHE A 284 14.50 -26.15 -12.99
N GLN A 285 13.51 -26.35 -13.86
CA GLN A 285 13.26 -27.65 -14.48
C GLN A 285 13.61 -27.62 -15.97
N ILE A 286 14.45 -28.59 -16.38
CA ILE A 286 14.79 -28.82 -17.78
C ILE A 286 13.73 -29.79 -18.34
N GLY A 287 12.99 -29.36 -19.36
CA GLY A 287 11.95 -30.18 -19.99
C GLY A 287 10.81 -29.36 -20.56
N ARG A 288 9.93 -29.98 -21.32
CA ARG A 288 8.74 -29.29 -21.84
C ARG A 288 7.79 -29.00 -20.67
N ALA A 289 7.33 -27.75 -20.54
CA ALA A 289 6.20 -27.44 -19.69
C ALA A 289 5.02 -28.33 -20.14
N HIS A 290 4.65 -29.32 -19.32
CA HIS A 290 3.38 -30.00 -19.53
C HIS A 290 2.31 -29.05 -18.95
N VAL A 291 1.58 -28.45 -19.86
CA VAL A 291 0.37 -27.66 -19.57
C VAL A 291 -0.74 -28.60 -19.11
#